data_7bb84dc868ee3be4bf2593da586483e4
#
_entry.id   7bb84dc868ee3be4bf2593da586483e4
#
_cell.length_a   1.000
_cell.length_b   1.000
_cell.length_c   1.000
_cell.angle_alpha   90.00
_cell.angle_beta   90.00
_cell.angle_gamma   90.00
#
_symmetry.space_group_name_H-M   'P 1'
#
loop_
_entity.id
_entity.type
_entity.pdbx_description
1 polymer ?
#
loop_
_entity_poly.entity_id
_entity_poly.type
_entity_poly.pdbx_seq_one_letter_code
_entity_poly.pdbx_strand_id
1 'polypeptide(L)'
;MSTRDEQMSQPAPAPTITYPEEASTTGPATLLLGSGIPDALVQVWNIENTHSLGAGLVSAKGRWAFSISGAQAPGQQKIHAHQTYAGITSEWSDERGYEVRLRPEIDVPGVFVPLEGAEVNAPLMLSGDVTRAEGFVSIFDLDTGLEIARTAVESDRKWQTPAAHSLAVGQYRISAVHNIAGQVSDWGRVRTFTVVAEASEGLFDFARLRAFIQNALRKISSIWR
;
A
#
# COMPACT_ATOMS: atom_id res chain seq x y z
N MET A 1 25.70 -15.90 -39.17
CA MET A 1 24.98 -14.63 -38.92
C MET A 1 23.86 -14.94 -37.96
N SER A 2 23.90 -14.31 -36.81
CA SER A 2 23.36 -14.81 -35.55
C SER A 2 21.88 -14.44 -35.39
N THR A 3 21.05 -15.43 -35.12
CA THR A 3 19.64 -15.33 -34.73
C THR A 3 19.42 -14.71 -33.34
N ARG A 4 20.40 -13.94 -32.82
CA ARG A 4 20.40 -13.35 -31.50
C ARG A 4 19.88 -11.90 -31.46
N ASP A 5 19.78 -11.23 -32.60
CA ASP A 5 19.44 -9.83 -32.71
C ASP A 5 17.92 -9.57 -32.95
N GLU A 6 17.13 -10.61 -33.24
CA GLU A 6 15.69 -10.47 -33.47
C GLU A 6 14.83 -10.60 -32.20
N GLN A 7 15.43 -10.90 -31.03
CA GLN A 7 14.71 -11.04 -29.77
C GLN A 7 14.65 -9.75 -28.93
N MET A 8 15.19 -8.66 -29.46
CA MET A 8 15.22 -7.37 -28.77
C MET A 8 14.25 -6.39 -29.40
N SER A 9 12.96 -6.55 -29.27
CA SER A 9 12.01 -5.43 -29.37
C SER A 9 10.55 -5.87 -29.40
N GLN A 10 10.15 -6.80 -28.56
CA GLN A 10 8.72 -6.89 -28.30
C GLN A 10 8.38 -5.75 -27.32
N PRO A 11 7.48 -4.81 -27.69
CA PRO A 11 7.10 -3.75 -26.76
C PRO A 11 6.55 -4.37 -25.46
N ALA A 12 6.85 -3.77 -24.33
CA ALA A 12 6.29 -4.21 -23.07
C ALA A 12 4.74 -4.19 -23.17
N PRO A 13 4.02 -5.21 -22.69
CA PRO A 13 2.58 -5.19 -22.69
C PRO A 13 2.06 -3.95 -21.92
N ALA A 14 0.93 -3.39 -22.34
CA ALA A 14 0.31 -2.27 -21.67
C ALA A 14 -0.17 -2.70 -20.26
N PRO A 15 -0.12 -1.83 -19.25
CA PRO A 15 -0.72 -2.11 -17.95
C PRO A 15 -2.24 -2.09 -18.06
N THR A 16 -2.94 -2.62 -17.05
CA THR A 16 -4.41 -2.52 -16.97
C THR A 16 -4.82 -1.60 -15.82
N ILE A 17 -5.93 -0.89 -15.97
CA ILE A 17 -6.59 -0.12 -14.92
C ILE A 17 -7.78 -0.94 -14.43
N THR A 18 -7.83 -1.29 -13.15
CA THR A 18 -8.93 -2.06 -12.54
C THR A 18 -9.83 -1.20 -11.67
N TYR A 19 -9.33 -0.08 -11.14
CA TYR A 19 -10.11 0.91 -10.42
C TYR A 19 -9.59 2.33 -10.78
N PRO A 20 -10.48 3.32 -11.00
CA PRO A 20 -11.95 3.23 -10.93
C PRO A 20 -12.53 2.19 -11.88
N GLU A 21 -13.71 1.64 -11.52
CA GLU A 21 -14.47 0.81 -12.44
C GLU A 21 -15.03 1.66 -13.58
N GLU A 22 -15.25 1.06 -14.75
CA GLU A 22 -15.85 1.76 -15.89
C GLU A 22 -17.22 2.31 -15.52
N ALA A 23 -17.46 3.58 -15.87
CA ALA A 23 -18.70 4.33 -15.60
C ALA A 23 -19.05 4.46 -14.10
N SER A 24 -18.11 4.18 -13.19
CA SER A 24 -18.31 4.39 -11.74
C SER A 24 -18.24 5.85 -11.34
N THR A 25 -18.60 6.13 -10.09
CA THR A 25 -18.47 7.46 -9.48
C THR A 25 -17.43 7.40 -8.36
N THR A 26 -16.55 8.38 -8.32
CA THR A 26 -15.48 8.48 -7.31
C THR A 26 -15.47 9.86 -6.66
N GLY A 27 -14.74 9.99 -5.55
CA GLY A 27 -14.37 11.28 -4.97
C GLY A 27 -13.21 11.96 -5.72
N PRO A 28 -12.87 13.19 -5.37
CA PRO A 28 -11.85 13.96 -6.07
C PRO A 28 -10.41 13.46 -5.84
N ALA A 29 -10.17 12.69 -4.76
CA ALA A 29 -8.87 12.12 -4.43
C ALA A 29 -8.83 10.61 -4.73
N THR A 30 -9.20 10.25 -5.93
CA THR A 30 -9.42 8.87 -6.39
C THR A 30 -8.20 7.97 -6.16
N LEU A 31 -8.46 6.77 -5.64
CA LEU A 31 -7.52 5.66 -5.70
C LEU A 31 -7.42 5.16 -7.15
N LEU A 32 -6.23 4.84 -7.61
CA LEU A 32 -5.98 4.20 -8.89
C LEU A 32 -5.34 2.83 -8.64
N LEU A 33 -5.93 1.78 -9.21
CA LEU A 33 -5.47 0.40 -9.10
C LEU A 33 -5.35 -0.25 -10.47
N GLY A 34 -4.43 -1.19 -10.55
CA GLY A 34 -4.30 -1.99 -11.75
C GLY A 34 -3.28 -3.10 -11.66
N SER A 35 -2.97 -3.68 -12.82
CA SER A 35 -1.94 -4.71 -12.94
C SER A 35 -0.91 -4.34 -14.01
N GLY A 36 0.28 -4.93 -13.90
CA GLY A 36 1.39 -4.69 -14.81
C GLY A 36 2.52 -5.68 -14.59
N ILE A 37 3.64 -5.42 -15.24
CA ILE A 37 4.86 -6.23 -15.08
C ILE A 37 5.48 -5.90 -13.71
N PRO A 38 5.80 -6.89 -12.86
CA PRO A 38 6.51 -6.64 -11.61
C PRO A 38 7.73 -5.75 -11.80
N ASP A 39 7.94 -4.81 -10.88
CA ASP A 39 9.02 -3.80 -10.89
C ASP A 39 8.92 -2.74 -12.00
N ALA A 40 7.91 -2.79 -12.87
CA ALA A 40 7.66 -1.70 -13.83
C ALA A 40 7.15 -0.45 -13.10
N LEU A 41 7.48 0.72 -13.64
CA LEU A 41 6.90 2.00 -13.24
C LEU A 41 5.67 2.28 -14.11
N VAL A 42 4.48 2.28 -13.50
CA VAL A 42 3.23 2.69 -14.16
C VAL A 42 3.03 4.19 -13.98
N GLN A 43 2.63 4.86 -15.04
CA GLN A 43 2.19 6.26 -15.03
C GLN A 43 0.77 6.34 -15.59
N VAL A 44 -0.09 7.08 -14.91
CA VAL A 44 -1.48 7.32 -15.32
C VAL A 44 -1.65 8.79 -15.72
N TRP A 45 -2.31 8.99 -16.84
CA TRP A 45 -2.53 10.30 -17.45
C TRP A 45 -4.00 10.52 -17.80
N ASN A 46 -4.41 11.77 -17.90
CA ASN A 46 -5.68 12.09 -18.58
C ASN A 46 -5.58 11.72 -20.07
N ILE A 47 -6.70 11.45 -20.69
CA ILE A 47 -6.73 10.95 -22.09
C ILE A 47 -6.09 11.89 -23.10
N GLU A 48 -6.05 13.19 -22.81
CA GLU A 48 -5.44 14.21 -23.65
C GLU A 48 -3.91 14.27 -23.51
N ASN A 49 -3.31 13.49 -22.59
CA ASN A 49 -1.87 13.51 -22.28
C ASN A 49 -1.32 14.87 -21.81
N THR A 50 -2.17 15.69 -21.22
CA THR A 50 -1.80 17.02 -20.74
C THR A 50 -1.50 17.06 -19.25
N HIS A 51 -1.97 16.04 -18.50
CA HIS A 51 -1.83 16.01 -17.06
C HIS A 51 -1.59 14.58 -16.54
N SER A 52 -0.46 14.40 -15.85
CA SER A 52 -0.18 13.16 -15.13
C SER A 52 -0.93 13.13 -13.80
N LEU A 53 -1.66 12.05 -13.55
CA LEU A 53 -2.40 11.85 -12.31
C LEU A 53 -1.55 11.20 -11.22
N GLY A 54 -0.43 10.60 -11.59
CA GLY A 54 0.51 9.99 -10.67
C GLY A 54 1.25 8.80 -11.28
N ALA A 55 2.10 8.20 -10.46
CA ALA A 55 2.90 7.04 -10.83
C ALA A 55 3.09 6.11 -9.64
N GLY A 56 3.32 4.83 -9.91
CA GLY A 56 3.60 3.84 -8.88
C GLY A 56 4.29 2.60 -9.44
N LEU A 57 5.09 1.94 -8.60
CA LEU A 57 5.73 0.69 -8.95
C LEU A 57 4.74 -0.47 -8.88
N VAL A 58 4.87 -1.39 -9.82
CA VAL A 58 4.17 -2.67 -9.80
C VAL A 58 4.83 -3.56 -8.76
N SER A 59 4.05 -4.11 -7.83
CA SER A 59 4.54 -5.03 -6.81
C SER A 59 4.96 -6.37 -7.41
N ALA A 60 5.67 -7.18 -6.63
CA ALA A 60 6.02 -8.56 -7.00
C ALA A 60 4.78 -9.44 -7.32
N LYS A 61 3.59 -9.03 -6.88
CA LYS A 61 2.31 -9.69 -7.19
C LYS A 61 1.69 -9.21 -8.52
N GLY A 62 2.37 -8.35 -9.27
CA GLY A 62 1.88 -7.80 -10.53
C GLY A 62 0.79 -6.74 -10.38
N ARG A 63 0.64 -6.12 -9.19
CA ARG A 63 -0.38 -5.11 -8.91
C ARG A 63 0.28 -3.75 -8.66
N TRP A 64 -0.39 -2.69 -9.08
CA TRP A 64 -0.01 -1.33 -8.74
C TRP A 64 -1.19 -0.58 -8.11
N ALA A 65 -0.89 0.34 -7.20
CA ALA A 65 -1.86 1.15 -6.48
C ALA A 65 -1.23 2.46 -6.05
N PHE A 66 -1.93 3.56 -6.27
CA PHE A 66 -1.59 4.87 -5.69
C PHE A 66 -2.82 5.79 -5.72
N SER A 67 -2.82 6.79 -4.87
CA SER A 67 -3.82 7.86 -4.93
C SER A 67 -3.33 8.96 -5.86
N ILE A 68 -4.24 9.58 -6.60
CA ILE A 68 -3.88 10.70 -7.46
C ILE A 68 -3.21 11.83 -6.66
N SER A 69 -2.34 12.57 -7.33
CA SER A 69 -1.72 13.77 -6.77
C SER A 69 -2.72 14.92 -6.84
N GLY A 70 -3.16 15.40 -5.67
CA GLY A 70 -4.13 16.50 -5.59
C GLY A 70 -5.59 16.04 -5.68
N ALA A 71 -6.42 16.83 -6.32
CA ALA A 71 -7.84 16.57 -6.51
C ALA A 71 -8.22 16.77 -7.97
N GLN A 72 -9.04 15.88 -8.49
CA GLN A 72 -9.61 16.02 -9.83
C GLN A 72 -10.80 16.98 -9.83
N ALA A 73 -11.02 17.65 -10.95
CA ALA A 73 -12.21 18.43 -11.19
C ALA A 73 -13.45 17.53 -11.25
N PRO A 74 -14.64 18.02 -10.81
CA PRO A 74 -15.87 17.25 -10.93
C PRO A 74 -16.29 17.06 -12.38
N GLY A 75 -17.03 15.98 -12.63
CA GLY A 75 -17.56 15.62 -13.95
C GLY A 75 -16.90 14.38 -14.53
N GLN A 76 -17.15 14.14 -15.81
CA GLN A 76 -16.62 12.98 -16.50
C GLN A 76 -15.11 13.08 -16.70
N GLN A 77 -14.41 12.03 -16.34
CA GLN A 77 -12.98 11.87 -16.50
C GLN A 77 -12.71 10.67 -17.40
N LYS A 78 -11.63 10.76 -18.17
CA LYS A 78 -11.07 9.63 -18.92
C LYS A 78 -9.58 9.58 -18.71
N ILE A 79 -9.09 8.41 -18.40
CA ILE A 79 -7.67 8.16 -18.12
C ILE A 79 -7.16 6.96 -18.90
N HIS A 80 -5.86 6.89 -19.07
CA HIS A 80 -5.14 5.73 -19.56
C HIS A 80 -3.78 5.63 -18.85
N ALA A 81 -3.09 4.52 -19.02
CA ALA A 81 -1.84 4.25 -18.37
C ALA A 81 -0.83 3.66 -19.34
N HIS A 82 0.44 3.90 -19.08
CA HIS A 82 1.53 3.13 -19.67
C HIS A 82 2.50 2.68 -18.57
N GLN A 83 3.35 1.71 -18.87
CA GLN A 83 4.38 1.26 -17.94
C GLN A 83 5.75 1.27 -18.60
N THR A 84 6.78 1.52 -17.79
CA THR A 84 8.17 1.44 -18.21
C THR A 84 8.86 0.33 -17.42
N TYR A 85 9.40 -0.64 -18.14
CA TYR A 85 10.15 -1.76 -17.59
C TYR A 85 11.48 -1.91 -18.31
N ALA A 86 12.58 -2.02 -17.57
CA ALA A 86 13.94 -2.13 -18.13
C ALA A 86 14.27 -1.06 -19.19
N GLY A 87 13.73 0.15 -19.04
CA GLY A 87 13.93 1.27 -19.97
C GLY A 87 13.04 1.24 -21.23
N ILE A 88 12.17 0.24 -21.37
CA ILE A 88 11.21 0.13 -22.48
C ILE A 88 9.83 0.56 -21.99
N THR A 89 9.23 1.52 -22.70
CA THR A 89 7.86 1.99 -22.41
C THR A 89 6.85 1.21 -23.27
N SER A 90 5.76 0.79 -22.64
CA SER A 90 4.65 0.10 -23.32
C SER A 90 3.80 1.06 -24.15
N GLU A 91 2.93 0.49 -24.97
CA GLU A 91 1.76 1.21 -25.48
C GLU A 91 0.83 1.61 -24.33
N TRP A 92 -0.13 2.49 -24.64
CA TRP A 92 -1.16 2.89 -23.69
C TRP A 92 -2.13 1.74 -23.40
N SER A 93 -2.65 1.70 -22.17
CA SER A 93 -3.76 0.84 -21.81
C SER A 93 -5.05 1.25 -22.51
N ASP A 94 -6.07 0.39 -22.41
CA ASP A 94 -7.44 0.80 -22.70
C ASP A 94 -7.84 2.01 -21.86
N GLU A 95 -8.71 2.87 -22.42
CA GLU A 95 -9.26 4.01 -21.70
C GLU A 95 -10.13 3.54 -20.53
N ARG A 96 -10.16 4.35 -19.47
CA ARG A 96 -11.05 4.18 -18.32
C ARG A 96 -11.85 5.46 -18.11
N GLY A 97 -13.19 5.36 -18.26
CA GLY A 97 -14.13 6.46 -18.03
C GLY A 97 -14.82 6.34 -16.67
N TYR A 98 -14.93 7.45 -15.93
CA TYR A 98 -15.64 7.54 -14.64
C TYR A 98 -16.08 8.98 -14.35
N GLU A 99 -16.96 9.15 -13.35
CA GLU A 99 -17.43 10.45 -12.90
C GLU A 99 -16.81 10.85 -11.57
N VAL A 100 -16.32 12.07 -11.45
CA VAL A 100 -15.84 12.65 -10.17
C VAL A 100 -16.91 13.54 -9.57
N ARG A 101 -17.24 13.30 -8.28
CA ARG A 101 -18.15 14.13 -7.48
C ARG A 101 -17.41 14.74 -6.29
N LEU A 102 -17.58 16.06 -6.09
CA LEU A 102 -16.86 16.80 -5.05
C LEU A 102 -17.36 16.56 -3.63
N ARG A 103 -18.59 16.09 -3.47
CA ARG A 103 -19.24 15.89 -2.17
C ARG A 103 -19.82 14.48 -2.10
N PRO A 104 -19.02 13.49 -1.71
CA PRO A 104 -19.54 12.17 -1.43
C PRO A 104 -20.48 12.25 -0.20
N GLU A 105 -21.47 11.36 -0.14
CA GLU A 105 -22.37 11.25 1.02
C GLU A 105 -21.62 10.82 2.29
N ILE A 106 -20.59 10.02 2.12
CA ILE A 106 -19.69 9.56 3.18
C ILE A 106 -18.27 9.93 2.77
N ASP A 107 -17.60 10.72 3.60
CA ASP A 107 -16.21 11.05 3.38
C ASP A 107 -15.31 9.82 3.55
N VAL A 108 -14.19 9.83 2.84
CA VAL A 108 -13.20 8.76 2.93
C VAL A 108 -12.52 8.75 4.30
N PRO A 109 -12.20 7.56 4.86
CA PRO A 109 -11.47 7.48 6.12
C PRO A 109 -10.01 7.89 5.95
N GLY A 110 -9.45 8.54 6.98
CA GLY A 110 -8.02 8.72 7.14
C GLY A 110 -7.37 7.48 7.74
N VAL A 111 -6.15 7.15 7.30
CA VAL A 111 -5.28 6.15 7.93
C VAL A 111 -4.02 6.87 8.42
N PHE A 112 -3.77 6.88 9.74
CA PHE A 112 -2.65 7.60 10.34
C PHE A 112 -1.52 6.66 10.77
N VAL A 113 -1.86 5.45 11.23
CA VAL A 113 -0.90 4.43 11.62
C VAL A 113 -1.16 3.19 10.77
N PRO A 114 -0.10 2.66 10.14
CA PRO A 114 1.28 3.15 10.13
C PRO A 114 1.44 4.46 9.32
N LEU A 115 2.54 5.17 9.57
CA LEU A 115 2.90 6.33 8.75
C LEU A 115 3.32 5.89 7.33
N GLU A 116 3.22 6.81 6.38
CA GLU A 116 3.69 6.53 5.01
C GLU A 116 5.20 6.23 5.01
N GLY A 117 5.57 5.12 4.36
CA GLY A 117 6.95 4.66 4.27
C GLY A 117 7.53 4.07 5.56
N ALA A 118 6.72 3.89 6.62
CA ALA A 118 7.22 3.38 7.89
C ALA A 118 7.68 1.92 7.79
N GLU A 119 8.70 1.58 8.59
CA GLU A 119 9.02 0.21 8.97
C GLU A 119 8.33 -0.11 10.29
N VAL A 120 7.63 -1.22 10.36
CA VAL A 120 6.83 -1.64 11.52
C VAL A 120 7.05 -3.11 11.86
N ASN A 121 6.94 -3.44 13.14
CA ASN A 121 6.97 -4.82 13.61
C ASN A 121 5.55 -5.38 13.76
N ALA A 122 5.38 -6.68 13.66
CA ALA A 122 4.17 -7.35 14.12
C ALA A 122 4.15 -7.49 15.66
N PRO A 123 2.98 -7.46 16.33
CA PRO A 123 1.66 -7.21 15.81
C PRO A 123 1.43 -5.73 15.45
N LEU A 124 0.82 -5.50 14.30
CA LEU A 124 0.58 -4.15 13.79
C LEU A 124 -0.75 -3.60 14.30
N MET A 125 -0.71 -2.40 14.87
CA MET A 125 -1.90 -1.58 15.13
C MET A 125 -2.16 -0.66 13.96
N LEU A 126 -3.42 -0.58 13.54
CA LEU A 126 -3.91 0.32 12.51
C LEU A 126 -4.81 1.37 13.20
N SER A 127 -4.69 2.62 12.81
CA SER A 127 -5.56 3.67 13.34
C SER A 127 -5.76 4.82 12.36
N GLY A 128 -6.83 5.58 12.61
CA GLY A 128 -7.17 6.72 11.80
C GLY A 128 -8.41 7.45 12.31
N ASP A 129 -9.03 8.23 11.43
CA ASP A 129 -10.25 8.96 11.71
C ASP A 129 -11.27 8.87 10.59
N VAL A 130 -12.45 9.35 10.87
CA VAL A 130 -13.57 9.55 9.93
C VAL A 130 -14.30 10.85 10.29
N THR A 131 -15.16 11.34 9.41
CA THR A 131 -15.93 12.56 9.67
C THR A 131 -17.22 12.30 10.46
N ARG A 132 -17.74 11.06 10.46
CA ARG A 132 -18.99 10.66 11.12
C ARG A 132 -18.73 9.53 12.11
N ALA A 133 -19.21 9.67 13.34
CA ALA A 133 -19.05 8.71 14.45
C ALA A 133 -20.06 7.55 14.37
N GLU A 134 -20.22 6.95 13.22
CA GLU A 134 -21.18 5.87 12.95
C GLU A 134 -20.53 4.79 12.07
N GLY A 135 -21.06 3.57 12.14
CA GLY A 135 -20.65 2.49 11.24
C GLY A 135 -19.29 1.87 11.58
N PHE A 136 -18.61 1.40 10.57
CA PHE A 136 -17.33 0.72 10.73
C PHE A 136 -16.37 1.07 9.57
N VAL A 137 -15.09 0.94 9.85
CA VAL A 137 -14.02 1.08 8.86
C VAL A 137 -13.48 -0.31 8.53
N SER A 138 -13.35 -0.61 7.24
CA SER A 138 -12.67 -1.80 6.73
C SER A 138 -11.38 -1.39 6.03
N ILE A 139 -10.30 -2.09 6.33
CA ILE A 139 -8.96 -1.84 5.79
C ILE A 139 -8.56 -3.03 4.91
N PHE A 140 -8.05 -2.75 3.72
CA PHE A 140 -7.70 -3.76 2.73
C PHE A 140 -6.23 -3.66 2.31
N ASP A 141 -5.60 -4.81 2.13
CA ASP A 141 -4.36 -4.93 1.38
C ASP A 141 -4.69 -4.83 -0.13
N LEU A 142 -4.19 -3.78 -0.77
CA LEU A 142 -4.48 -3.49 -2.19
C LEU A 142 -3.78 -4.45 -3.15
N ASP A 143 -2.73 -5.14 -2.70
CA ASP A 143 -2.00 -6.11 -3.52
C ASP A 143 -2.67 -7.48 -3.56
N THR A 144 -3.46 -7.81 -2.54
CA THR A 144 -4.21 -9.07 -2.47
C THR A 144 -5.71 -8.88 -2.62
N GLY A 145 -6.24 -7.68 -2.32
CA GLY A 145 -7.66 -7.40 -2.23
C GLY A 145 -8.30 -7.95 -0.94
N LEU A 146 -7.51 -8.45 0.01
CA LEU A 146 -8.01 -9.02 1.25
C LEU A 146 -8.28 -7.93 2.29
N GLU A 147 -9.40 -8.04 2.99
CA GLU A 147 -9.67 -7.26 4.20
C GLU A 147 -8.72 -7.73 5.31
N ILE A 148 -7.86 -6.82 5.78
CA ILE A 148 -6.87 -7.12 6.81
C ILE A 148 -7.30 -6.65 8.20
N ALA A 149 -8.29 -5.79 8.29
CA ALA A 149 -8.88 -5.36 9.55
C ALA A 149 -10.25 -4.73 9.34
N ARG A 150 -11.09 -4.80 10.39
CA ARG A 150 -12.39 -4.12 10.48
C ARG A 150 -12.63 -3.70 11.92
N THR A 151 -13.13 -2.49 12.11
CA THR A 151 -13.46 -1.97 13.44
C THR A 151 -14.62 -0.98 13.39
N ALA A 152 -15.40 -0.93 14.47
CA ALA A 152 -16.39 0.11 14.66
C ALA A 152 -15.70 1.47 14.88
N VAL A 153 -16.39 2.53 14.49
CA VAL A 153 -15.95 3.90 14.74
C VAL A 153 -16.30 4.28 16.17
N GLU A 154 -15.38 4.92 16.88
CA GLU A 154 -15.59 5.44 18.23
C GLU A 154 -16.35 6.76 18.21
N SER A 155 -16.94 7.15 19.35
CA SER A 155 -17.75 8.36 19.46
C SER A 155 -17.00 9.67 19.18
N ASP A 156 -15.66 9.65 19.31
CA ASP A 156 -14.76 10.77 18.97
C ASP A 156 -14.34 10.78 17.49
N ARG A 157 -14.96 9.92 16.67
CA ARG A 157 -14.70 9.75 15.22
C ARG A 157 -13.34 9.14 14.91
N LYS A 158 -12.72 8.48 15.88
CA LYS A 158 -11.50 7.71 15.66
C LYS A 158 -11.81 6.22 15.52
N TRP A 159 -10.85 5.53 14.98
CA TRP A 159 -10.87 4.09 14.93
C TRP A 159 -9.47 3.54 15.16
N GLN A 160 -9.40 2.41 15.84
CA GLN A 160 -8.17 1.69 16.10
C GLN A 160 -8.45 0.20 16.14
N THR A 161 -7.56 -0.59 15.55
CA THR A 161 -7.68 -2.05 15.53
C THR A 161 -6.33 -2.70 15.30
N PRO A 162 -6.07 -3.89 15.88
CA PRO A 162 -4.98 -4.71 15.40
C PRO A 162 -5.28 -5.22 13.99
N ALA A 163 -4.25 -5.48 13.19
CA ALA A 163 -4.42 -6.26 11.98
C ALA A 163 -4.99 -7.64 12.33
N ALA A 164 -5.96 -8.13 11.54
CA ALA A 164 -6.72 -9.36 11.85
C ALA A 164 -5.84 -10.62 11.92
N HIS A 165 -4.70 -10.59 11.25
CA HIS A 165 -3.68 -11.64 11.32
C HIS A 165 -2.30 -11.02 11.33
N SER A 166 -1.32 -11.78 11.80
CA SER A 166 0.08 -11.39 11.69
C SER A 166 0.44 -11.22 10.21
N LEU A 167 0.77 -10.00 9.82
CA LEU A 167 1.25 -9.71 8.47
C LEU A 167 2.67 -10.28 8.32
N ALA A 168 2.94 -10.95 7.22
CA ALA A 168 4.28 -11.44 6.91
C ALA A 168 5.25 -10.28 6.66
N VAL A 169 6.55 -10.55 6.82
CA VAL A 169 7.60 -9.58 6.44
C VAL A 169 7.46 -9.22 4.97
N GLY A 170 7.45 -7.93 4.66
CA GLY A 170 7.30 -7.42 3.30
C GLY A 170 6.67 -6.05 3.22
N GLN A 171 6.61 -5.51 2.02
CA GLN A 171 5.96 -4.23 1.75
C GLN A 171 4.45 -4.43 1.58
N TYR A 172 3.67 -3.51 2.13
CA TYR A 172 2.21 -3.46 2.06
C TYR A 172 1.75 -2.11 1.54
N ARG A 173 0.68 -2.15 0.77
CA ARG A 173 -0.09 -0.98 0.36
C ARG A 173 -1.52 -1.18 0.80
N ILE A 174 -1.99 -0.35 1.71
CA ILE A 174 -3.35 -0.46 2.24
C ILE A 174 -4.16 0.77 1.90
N SER A 175 -5.47 0.60 1.88
CA SER A 175 -6.44 1.67 1.91
C SER A 175 -7.64 1.23 2.74
N ALA A 176 -8.50 2.18 3.07
CA ALA A 176 -9.66 1.94 3.90
C ALA A 176 -10.94 2.51 3.27
N VAL A 177 -12.08 1.94 3.65
CA VAL A 177 -13.41 2.44 3.33
C VAL A 177 -14.22 2.56 4.62
N HIS A 178 -15.12 3.55 4.66
CA HIS A 178 -16.06 3.76 5.75
C HIS A 178 -17.45 3.27 5.33
N ASN A 179 -18.07 2.41 6.12
CA ASN A 179 -19.40 1.90 5.87
C ASN A 179 -20.38 2.41 6.94
N ILE A 180 -21.45 3.06 6.49
CA ILE A 180 -22.53 3.55 7.34
C ILE A 180 -23.86 3.01 6.78
N ALA A 181 -24.56 2.21 7.56
CA ALA A 181 -25.89 1.66 7.21
C ALA A 181 -25.92 0.99 5.81
N GLY A 182 -24.83 0.32 5.41
CA GLY A 182 -24.70 -0.36 4.13
C GLY A 182 -24.25 0.52 2.96
N GLN A 183 -24.10 1.81 3.16
CA GLN A 183 -23.45 2.70 2.19
C GLN A 183 -21.96 2.75 2.47
N VAL A 184 -21.15 2.63 1.41
CA VAL A 184 -19.70 2.58 1.50
C VAL A 184 -19.11 3.86 0.90
N SER A 185 -18.16 4.47 1.60
CA SER A 185 -17.37 5.59 1.07
C SER A 185 -16.56 5.16 -0.14
N ASP A 186 -16.02 6.14 -0.85
CA ASP A 186 -14.88 5.89 -1.73
C ASP A 186 -13.65 5.49 -0.90
N TRP A 187 -12.58 5.04 -1.57
CA TRP A 187 -11.33 4.63 -0.94
C TRP A 187 -10.57 5.82 -0.35
N GLY A 188 -10.07 5.64 0.85
CA GLY A 188 -9.08 6.53 1.45
C GLY A 188 -7.76 6.56 0.68
N ARG A 189 -6.86 7.45 1.08
CA ARG A 189 -5.52 7.50 0.46
C ARG A 189 -4.75 6.21 0.72
N VAL A 190 -4.00 5.77 -0.29
CA VAL A 190 -3.06 4.65 -0.14
C VAL A 190 -2.04 4.99 0.93
N ARG A 191 -1.79 4.00 1.80
CA ARG A 191 -0.74 4.01 2.80
C ARG A 191 0.22 2.86 2.50
N THR A 192 1.49 3.19 2.30
CA THR A 192 2.56 2.21 2.05
C THR A 192 3.44 2.08 3.29
N PHE A 193 3.78 0.86 3.69
CA PHE A 193 4.69 0.58 4.80
C PHE A 193 5.36 -0.78 4.60
N THR A 194 6.39 -1.05 5.40
CA THR A 194 7.10 -2.34 5.37
C THR A 194 6.99 -3.01 6.73
N VAL A 195 6.51 -4.26 6.76
CA VAL A 195 6.61 -5.11 7.94
C VAL A 195 8.01 -5.71 7.95
N VAL A 196 8.74 -5.47 9.01
CA VAL A 196 10.08 -6.03 9.23
C VAL A 196 10.02 -7.16 10.26
N ALA A 197 10.97 -8.09 10.19
CA ALA A 197 11.13 -9.08 11.25
C ALA A 197 11.44 -8.35 12.57
N GLU A 198 10.85 -8.83 13.67
CA GLU A 198 11.35 -8.41 14.97
C GLU A 198 12.88 -8.63 14.97
N ALA A 199 13.62 -7.56 15.26
CA ALA A 199 15.03 -7.73 15.55
C ALA A 199 15.05 -8.78 16.69
N SER A 200 15.54 -9.98 16.40
CA SER A 200 15.86 -10.91 17.47
C SER A 200 16.84 -10.10 18.34
N GLU A 201 16.35 -9.57 19.46
CA GLU A 201 17.24 -9.10 20.49
C GLU A 201 18.16 -10.30 20.70
N GLY A 202 19.40 -10.14 20.20
CA GLY A 202 20.38 -11.19 20.35
C GLY A 202 20.34 -11.49 21.82
N LEU A 203 19.82 -12.66 22.17
CA LEU A 203 19.87 -13.14 23.54
C LEU A 203 21.31 -12.90 23.93
N PHE A 204 21.54 -11.80 24.67
CA PHE A 204 22.74 -11.67 25.44
C PHE A 204 22.77 -12.95 26.26
N ASP A 205 23.58 -13.88 25.79
CA ASP A 205 23.67 -15.20 26.41
C ASP A 205 24.22 -14.98 27.81
N PHE A 206 23.31 -14.61 28.71
CA PHE A 206 23.63 -14.45 30.14
C PHE A 206 24.28 -15.70 30.69
N ALA A 207 24.07 -16.84 30.04
CA ALA A 207 24.79 -18.07 30.38
C ALA A 207 26.28 -17.99 29.99
N ARG A 208 26.60 -17.42 28.79
CA ARG A 208 27.99 -17.17 28.39
C ARG A 208 28.65 -16.09 29.23
N LEU A 209 27.93 -15.01 29.53
CA LEU A 209 28.44 -13.96 30.42
C LEU A 209 28.68 -14.51 31.86
N ARG A 210 27.75 -15.29 32.40
CA ARG A 210 27.93 -15.99 33.68
C ARG A 210 29.12 -16.95 33.66
N ALA A 211 29.27 -17.76 32.62
CA ALA A 211 30.39 -18.67 32.46
C ALA A 211 31.73 -17.92 32.36
N PHE A 212 31.77 -16.80 31.65
CA PHE A 212 32.94 -15.94 31.54
C PHE A 212 33.33 -15.33 32.91
N ILE A 213 32.36 -14.78 33.64
CA ILE A 213 32.59 -14.20 34.99
C ILE A 213 33.04 -15.29 35.97
N GLN A 214 32.43 -16.48 35.97
CA GLN A 214 32.86 -17.59 36.84
C GLN A 214 34.28 -18.09 36.54
N ASN A 215 34.65 -18.16 35.25
CA ASN A 215 36.03 -18.52 34.85
C ASN A 215 37.04 -17.43 35.23
N ALA A 216 36.69 -16.16 35.12
CA ALA A 216 37.54 -15.06 35.56
C ALA A 216 37.78 -15.10 37.09
N LEU A 217 36.72 -15.33 37.86
CA LEU A 217 36.79 -15.42 39.32
C LEU A 217 37.62 -16.66 39.78
N ARG A 218 37.53 -17.81 39.10
CA ARG A 218 38.37 -18.99 39.37
C ARG A 218 39.85 -18.71 39.11
N LYS A 219 40.20 -17.99 38.08
CA LYS A 219 41.59 -17.61 37.78
C LYS A 219 42.17 -16.67 38.83
N ILE A 220 41.39 -15.73 39.35
CA ILE A 220 41.82 -14.80 40.40
C ILE A 220 42.06 -15.56 41.71
N SER A 221 41.21 -16.51 42.10
CA SER A 221 41.37 -17.30 43.33
C SER A 221 42.53 -18.28 43.28
N SER A 222 43.09 -18.62 42.12
CA SER A 222 44.26 -19.47 41.97
C SER A 222 45.62 -18.73 42.09
N ILE A 223 45.59 -17.39 42.07
CA ILE A 223 46.78 -16.54 42.17
C ILE A 223 47.11 -16.20 43.66
N TRP A 224 46.16 -16.41 44.55
CA TRP A 224 46.29 -16.10 45.97
C TRP A 224 46.38 -17.34 46.87
N ARG A 225 46.93 -18.47 46.41
CA ARG A 225 47.33 -19.62 47.15
C ARG A 225 48.80 -19.91 47.00
#